data_be9f00253f0560f7f0889111469aa9ec
#
_entry.id   be9f00253f0560f7f0889111469aa9ec
#
_cell.length_a   1.000
_cell.length_b   1.000
_cell.length_c   1.000
_cell.angle_alpha   90.00
_cell.angle_beta   90.00
_cell.angle_gamma   90.00
#
_symmetry.space_group_name_H-M   'P 1'
#
loop_
_entity.id
_entity.type
_entity.pdbx_description
1 polymer ?
#
loop_
_entity_poly.entity_id
_entity_poly.type
_entity_poly.pdbx_seq_one_letter_code
_entity_poly.pdbx_strand_id
1 'polypeptide(L)'
;GQRLDPLIIGQFFVISLVTAGIAFIIHEMAHKFTAMKYGYWAEFQMNSMMLVVAVAMAALAGIVFAAPGATMIYGNQISREENGKISLAGPVSNLLLIIPFAALAFLGHTPGLYLLAIIGVVGIKINAMIAAFNLLPIGPLDGAKILAWNPAVFAGVFLIAFGILFGSLSGFF
;
A
#
# COMPACT_ATOMS: atom_id res chain seq x y z
N GLY A 1 15.42 -19.97 23.63
CA GLY A 1 14.61 -19.38 22.58
C GLY A 1 13.18 -19.30 23.04
N GLN A 2 12.62 -18.10 23.22
CA GLN A 2 11.18 -17.94 23.50
C GLN A 2 10.42 -18.43 22.28
N ARG A 3 9.61 -19.47 22.45
CA ARG A 3 8.63 -19.86 21.43
C ARG A 3 7.54 -18.79 21.42
N LEU A 4 7.33 -18.14 20.27
CA LEU A 4 6.20 -17.23 20.12
C LEU A 4 4.90 -18.02 20.33
N ASP A 5 4.00 -17.48 21.15
CA ASP A 5 2.70 -18.07 21.39
C ASP A 5 1.91 -18.14 20.08
N PRO A 6 1.40 -19.32 19.67
CA PRO A 6 0.63 -19.47 18.44
C PRO A 6 -0.59 -18.52 18.37
N LEU A 7 -1.18 -18.15 19.50
CA LEU A 7 -2.28 -17.18 19.56
C LEU A 7 -1.82 -15.79 19.16
N ILE A 8 -0.64 -15.37 19.61
CA ILE A 8 -0.05 -14.07 19.24
C ILE A 8 0.27 -14.04 17.75
N ILE A 9 0.85 -15.12 17.22
CA ILE A 9 1.12 -15.23 15.78
C ILE A 9 -0.18 -15.13 14.98
N GLY A 10 -1.25 -15.83 15.40
CA GLY A 10 -2.56 -15.77 14.76
C GLY A 10 -3.17 -14.37 14.77
N GLN A 11 -3.08 -13.65 15.87
CA GLN A 11 -3.54 -12.26 15.98
C GLN A 11 -2.79 -11.33 15.00
N PHE A 12 -1.47 -11.39 14.98
CA PHE A 12 -0.66 -10.60 14.04
C PHE A 12 -0.97 -10.94 12.59
N PHE A 13 -1.19 -12.21 12.28
CA PHE A 13 -1.56 -12.64 10.93
C PHE A 13 -2.89 -12.02 10.49
N VAL A 14 -3.93 -12.11 11.33
CA VAL A 14 -5.26 -11.55 11.02
C VAL A 14 -5.19 -10.03 10.88
N ILE A 15 -4.51 -9.33 11.80
CA ILE A 15 -4.35 -7.88 11.73
C ILE A 15 -3.62 -7.49 10.43
N SER A 16 -2.53 -8.18 10.09
CA SER A 16 -1.77 -7.90 8.86
C SER A 16 -2.59 -8.16 7.61
N LEU A 17 -3.37 -9.25 7.59
CA LEU A 17 -4.23 -9.59 6.44
C LEU A 17 -5.32 -8.53 6.22
N VAL A 18 -5.98 -8.10 7.29
CA VAL A 18 -7.05 -7.09 7.22
C VAL A 18 -6.49 -5.73 6.82
N THR A 19 -5.40 -5.30 7.45
CA THR A 19 -4.76 -4.01 7.13
C THR A 19 -4.19 -3.98 5.72
N ALA A 20 -3.54 -5.04 5.26
CA ALA A 20 -3.04 -5.16 3.89
C ALA A 20 -4.17 -5.19 2.86
N GLY A 21 -5.24 -5.93 3.15
CA GLY A 21 -6.43 -5.98 2.29
C GLY A 21 -7.06 -4.60 2.11
N ILE A 22 -7.30 -3.87 3.20
CA ILE A 22 -7.83 -2.50 3.15
C ILE A 22 -6.89 -1.57 2.39
N ALA A 23 -5.60 -1.59 2.70
CA ALA A 23 -4.61 -0.74 2.06
C ALA A 23 -4.55 -0.97 0.54
N PHE A 24 -4.57 -2.24 0.12
CA PHE A 24 -4.56 -2.61 -1.29
C PHE A 24 -5.86 -2.22 -2.01
N ILE A 25 -7.02 -2.52 -1.43
CA ILE A 25 -8.32 -2.19 -2.03
C ILE A 25 -8.45 -0.68 -2.22
N ILE A 26 -8.09 0.12 -1.22
CA ILE A 26 -8.17 1.59 -1.31
C ILE A 26 -7.20 2.12 -2.36
N HIS A 27 -5.98 1.56 -2.45
CA HIS A 27 -5.00 1.89 -3.48
C HIS A 27 -5.58 1.69 -4.88
N GLU A 28 -6.11 0.49 -5.17
CA GLU A 28 -6.70 0.17 -6.48
C GLU A 28 -7.96 0.99 -6.78
N MET A 29 -8.79 1.23 -5.76
CA MET A 29 -9.96 2.09 -5.93
C MET A 29 -9.60 3.54 -6.21
N ALA A 30 -8.50 4.04 -5.65
CA ALA A 30 -8.00 5.38 -5.95
C ALA A 30 -7.60 5.53 -7.43
N HIS A 31 -6.92 4.53 -8.02
CA HIS A 31 -6.67 4.48 -9.46
C HIS A 31 -7.97 4.47 -10.27
N LYS A 32 -8.87 3.56 -9.93
CA LYS A 32 -10.16 3.40 -10.62
C LYS A 32 -10.95 4.70 -10.63
N PHE A 33 -11.20 5.29 -9.47
CA PHE A 33 -12.00 6.52 -9.38
C PHE A 33 -11.31 7.70 -10.05
N THR A 34 -9.99 7.78 -10.00
CA THR A 34 -9.24 8.82 -10.71
C THR A 34 -9.35 8.65 -12.22
N ALA A 35 -9.23 7.42 -12.75
CA ALA A 35 -9.42 7.15 -14.16
C ALA A 35 -10.84 7.50 -14.62
N MET A 36 -11.84 7.14 -13.83
CA MET A 36 -13.25 7.47 -14.14
C MET A 36 -13.51 8.98 -14.16
N LYS A 37 -12.83 9.79 -13.34
CA LYS A 37 -12.91 11.26 -13.39
C LYS A 37 -12.41 11.84 -14.74
N TYR A 38 -11.47 11.14 -15.39
CA TYR A 38 -11.00 11.49 -16.73
C TYR A 38 -11.86 10.90 -17.85
N GLY A 39 -12.96 10.22 -17.51
CA GLY A 39 -13.88 9.62 -18.49
C GLY A 39 -13.44 8.25 -18.99
N TYR A 40 -12.43 7.63 -18.39
CA TYR A 40 -11.99 6.28 -18.76
C TYR A 40 -12.82 5.22 -18.06
N TRP A 41 -13.09 4.12 -18.77
CA TRP A 41 -13.61 2.94 -18.13
C TRP A 41 -12.49 2.25 -17.35
N ALA A 42 -12.74 1.92 -16.10
CA ALA A 42 -11.75 1.26 -15.25
C ALA A 42 -12.41 0.16 -14.41
N GLU A 43 -11.80 -1.02 -14.42
CA GLU A 43 -12.25 -2.14 -13.59
C GLU A 43 -11.07 -2.82 -12.90
N PHE A 44 -11.32 -3.32 -11.69
CA PHE A 44 -10.34 -4.11 -10.98
C PHE A 44 -10.37 -5.56 -11.52
N GLN A 45 -9.24 -6.05 -12.00
CA GLN A 45 -9.07 -7.43 -12.43
C GLN A 45 -8.19 -8.16 -11.44
N MET A 46 -8.76 -9.17 -10.78
CA MET A 46 -8.02 -10.04 -9.88
C MET A 46 -7.25 -11.09 -10.69
N ASN A 47 -5.98 -11.27 -10.36
CA ASN A 47 -5.17 -12.36 -10.90
C ASN A 47 -5.02 -13.44 -9.83
N SER A 48 -5.80 -14.53 -9.97
CA SER A 48 -5.82 -15.62 -8.98
C SER A 48 -4.45 -16.31 -8.83
N MET A 49 -3.64 -16.38 -9.91
CA MET A 49 -2.29 -16.95 -9.83
C MET A 49 -1.36 -16.05 -9.03
N MET A 50 -1.41 -14.73 -9.27
CA MET A 50 -0.63 -13.75 -8.50
C MET A 50 -1.05 -13.73 -7.03
N LEU A 51 -2.33 -13.94 -6.73
CA LEU A 51 -2.80 -14.08 -5.35
C LEU A 51 -2.17 -15.30 -4.67
N VAL A 52 -2.15 -16.47 -5.34
CA VAL A 52 -1.50 -17.67 -4.81
C VAL A 52 0.00 -17.44 -4.60
N VAL A 53 0.67 -16.78 -5.55
CA VAL A 53 2.09 -16.44 -5.42
C VAL A 53 2.32 -15.48 -4.26
N ALA A 54 1.46 -14.46 -4.09
CA ALA A 54 1.55 -13.51 -2.96
C ALA A 54 1.43 -14.24 -1.60
N VAL A 55 0.44 -15.14 -1.48
CA VAL A 55 0.23 -15.94 -0.25
C VAL A 55 1.40 -16.88 0.00
N ALA A 56 1.89 -17.57 -1.05
CA ALA A 56 3.04 -18.47 -0.92
C ALA A 56 4.32 -17.73 -0.52
N MET A 57 4.60 -16.56 -1.12
CA MET A 57 5.75 -15.72 -0.76
C MET A 57 5.63 -15.17 0.65
N ALA A 58 4.43 -14.75 1.07
CA ALA A 58 4.20 -14.31 2.44
C ALA A 58 4.45 -15.43 3.45
N ALA A 59 4.00 -16.65 3.15
CA ALA A 59 4.15 -17.81 4.04
C ALA A 59 5.60 -18.34 4.09
N LEU A 60 6.32 -18.34 2.97
CA LEU A 60 7.65 -18.93 2.87
C LEU A 60 8.79 -17.95 3.16
N ALA A 61 8.64 -16.70 2.72
CA ALA A 61 9.68 -15.68 2.81
C ALA A 61 9.34 -14.51 3.76
N GLY A 62 8.10 -14.46 4.29
CA GLY A 62 7.64 -13.35 5.10
C GLY A 62 7.49 -12.03 4.33
N ILE A 63 7.47 -12.09 3.00
CA ILE A 63 7.43 -10.93 2.12
C ILE A 63 6.21 -11.03 1.21
N VAL A 64 5.38 -9.99 1.18
CA VAL A 64 4.28 -9.87 0.21
C VAL A 64 4.81 -9.14 -1.02
N PHE A 65 5.13 -9.89 -2.07
CA PHE A 65 5.80 -9.37 -3.28
C PHE A 65 4.92 -9.35 -4.53
N ALA A 66 3.64 -9.64 -4.42
CA ALA A 66 2.76 -9.67 -5.58
C ALA A 66 1.47 -8.89 -5.32
N ALA A 67 1.10 -8.05 -6.26
CA ALA A 67 -0.23 -7.47 -6.30
C ALA A 67 -1.24 -8.55 -6.75
N PRO A 68 -2.27 -8.88 -5.94
CA PRO A 68 -3.25 -9.91 -6.29
C PRO A 68 -4.18 -9.52 -7.44
N GLY A 69 -3.97 -8.37 -8.04
CA GLY A 69 -4.73 -7.81 -9.15
C GLY A 69 -4.23 -6.41 -9.48
N ALA A 70 -4.85 -5.81 -10.48
CA ALA A 70 -4.56 -4.43 -10.89
C ALA A 70 -5.82 -3.78 -11.47
N THR A 71 -5.90 -2.47 -11.36
CA THR A 71 -6.92 -1.69 -12.05
C THR A 71 -6.57 -1.54 -13.52
N MET A 72 -7.36 -2.22 -14.38
CA MET A 72 -7.25 -2.10 -15.84
C MET A 72 -8.03 -0.89 -16.29
N ILE A 73 -7.37 -0.02 -17.06
CA ILE A 73 -7.96 1.22 -17.58
C ILE A 73 -8.11 1.08 -19.09
N TYR A 74 -9.32 1.27 -19.58
CA TYR A 74 -9.67 1.16 -20.98
C TYR A 74 -9.98 2.55 -21.56
N GLY A 75 -9.21 2.94 -22.57
CA GLY A 75 -9.41 4.22 -23.25
C GLY A 75 -8.51 4.37 -24.47
N ASN A 76 -9.00 5.11 -25.47
CA ASN A 76 -8.35 5.18 -26.79
C ASN A 76 -7.15 6.11 -26.87
N GLN A 77 -6.71 6.78 -25.86
CA GLN A 77 -5.48 7.59 -25.81
C GLN A 77 -5.36 8.25 -24.42
N ILE A 78 -4.86 7.51 -23.47
CA ILE A 78 -4.54 8.08 -22.16
C ILE A 78 -3.27 8.93 -22.32
N SER A 79 -3.38 10.23 -22.07
CA SER A 79 -2.22 11.12 -22.13
C SER A 79 -1.19 10.77 -21.04
N ARG A 80 0.05 11.18 -21.25
CA ARG A 80 1.13 10.97 -20.27
C ARG A 80 0.81 11.61 -18.92
N GLU A 81 0.17 12.77 -18.95
CA GLU A 81 -0.24 13.51 -17.75
C GLU A 81 -1.36 12.77 -17.00
N GLU A 82 -2.40 12.33 -17.68
CA GLU A 82 -3.50 11.60 -17.07
C GLU A 82 -3.02 10.27 -16.48
N ASN A 83 -2.20 9.53 -17.24
CA ASN A 83 -1.61 8.28 -16.75
C ASN A 83 -0.76 8.50 -15.47
N GLY A 84 0.05 9.56 -15.44
CA GLY A 84 0.82 9.93 -14.26
C GLY A 84 -0.03 10.30 -13.06
N LYS A 85 -1.09 11.09 -13.27
CA LYS A 85 -2.04 11.49 -12.20
C LYS A 85 -2.87 10.32 -11.69
N ILE A 86 -3.31 9.44 -12.57
CA ILE A 86 -4.02 8.22 -12.20
C ILE A 86 -3.09 7.33 -11.36
N SER A 87 -1.85 7.14 -11.83
CA SER A 87 -0.87 6.33 -11.11
C SER A 87 -0.45 6.94 -9.76
N LEU A 88 -0.48 8.26 -9.61
CA LEU A 88 -0.21 8.93 -8.35
C LEU A 88 -1.27 8.64 -7.28
N ALA A 89 -2.52 8.43 -7.68
CA ALA A 89 -3.66 8.30 -6.77
C ALA A 89 -3.51 7.12 -5.79
N GLY A 90 -2.99 5.98 -6.24
CA GLY A 90 -2.76 4.79 -5.40
C GLY A 90 -1.76 5.06 -4.26
N PRO A 91 -0.51 5.39 -4.56
CA PRO A 91 0.48 5.70 -3.52
C PRO A 91 0.04 6.81 -2.57
N VAL A 92 -0.59 7.87 -3.08
CA VAL A 92 -1.12 8.96 -2.23
C VAL A 92 -2.21 8.46 -1.30
N SER A 93 -3.11 7.58 -1.75
CA SER A 93 -4.14 7.01 -0.89
C SER A 93 -3.55 6.20 0.26
N ASN A 94 -2.48 5.44 0.03
CA ASN A 94 -1.77 4.74 1.10
C ASN A 94 -1.12 5.71 2.08
N LEU A 95 -0.46 6.78 1.59
CA LEU A 95 0.12 7.80 2.48
C LEU A 95 -0.95 8.49 3.33
N LEU A 96 -2.13 8.77 2.79
CA LEU A 96 -3.25 9.33 3.53
C LEU A 96 -3.81 8.35 4.58
N LEU A 97 -3.84 7.04 4.28
CA LEU A 97 -4.26 6.02 5.23
C LEU A 97 -3.31 5.89 6.44
N ILE A 98 -2.06 6.31 6.32
CA ILE A 98 -1.14 6.34 7.47
C ILE A 98 -1.67 7.26 8.59
N ILE A 99 -2.40 8.33 8.25
CA ILE A 99 -2.92 9.29 9.24
C ILE A 99 -3.86 8.62 10.26
N PRO A 100 -4.95 7.94 9.86
CA PRO A 100 -5.81 7.24 10.82
C PRO A 100 -5.08 6.11 11.56
N PHE A 101 -4.16 5.39 10.91
CA PHE A 101 -3.38 4.37 11.60
C PHE A 101 -2.42 4.97 12.63
N ALA A 102 -1.83 6.13 12.37
CA ALA A 102 -1.03 6.85 13.35
C ALA A 102 -1.87 7.31 14.55
N ALA A 103 -3.10 7.75 14.31
CA ALA A 103 -4.04 8.07 15.39
C ALA A 103 -4.37 6.83 16.24
N LEU A 104 -4.60 5.68 15.62
CA LEU A 104 -4.81 4.41 16.35
C LEU A 104 -3.58 4.01 17.15
N ALA A 105 -2.38 4.13 16.58
CA ALA A 105 -1.13 3.85 17.27
C ALA A 105 -0.99 4.74 18.51
N PHE A 106 -1.26 6.03 18.38
CA PHE A 106 -1.23 6.99 19.48
C PHE A 106 -2.25 6.67 20.59
N LEU A 107 -3.50 6.41 20.23
CA LEU A 107 -4.56 6.04 21.17
C LEU A 107 -4.26 4.73 21.90
N GLY A 108 -3.54 3.83 21.27
CA GLY A 108 -3.14 2.53 21.81
C GLY A 108 -2.14 2.62 22.97
N HIS A 109 -1.53 3.80 23.24
CA HIS A 109 -0.74 4.03 24.45
C HIS A 109 -1.60 4.18 25.72
N THR A 110 -2.93 4.35 25.56
CA THR A 110 -3.85 4.40 26.69
C THR A 110 -3.99 3.01 27.31
N PRO A 111 -3.92 2.86 28.64
CA PRO A 111 -4.12 1.57 29.30
C PRO A 111 -5.41 0.88 28.88
N GLY A 112 -5.33 -0.39 28.50
CA GLY A 112 -6.45 -1.19 28.01
C GLY A 112 -6.70 -1.11 26.49
N LEU A 113 -6.04 -0.22 25.76
CA LEU A 113 -6.20 -0.05 24.29
C LEU A 113 -5.02 -0.59 23.47
N TYR A 114 -4.18 -1.45 24.04
CA TYR A 114 -2.96 -1.97 23.39
C TYR A 114 -3.20 -2.58 22.00
N LEU A 115 -4.36 -3.17 21.75
CA LEU A 115 -4.70 -3.70 20.43
C LEU A 115 -4.74 -2.61 19.35
N LEU A 116 -5.19 -1.39 19.70
CA LEU A 116 -5.17 -0.26 18.78
C LEU A 116 -3.75 0.16 18.39
N ALA A 117 -2.79 0.08 19.35
CA ALA A 117 -1.39 0.33 19.05
C ALA A 117 -0.85 -0.65 18.00
N ILE A 118 -1.13 -1.94 18.16
CA ILE A 118 -0.72 -2.98 17.22
C ILE A 118 -1.31 -2.72 15.84
N ILE A 119 -2.63 -2.50 15.75
CA ILE A 119 -3.32 -2.20 14.48
C ILE A 119 -2.74 -0.95 13.84
N GLY A 120 -2.52 0.10 14.61
CA GLY A 120 -1.95 1.35 14.14
C GLY A 120 -0.55 1.18 13.56
N VAL A 121 0.37 0.57 14.31
CA VAL A 121 1.76 0.35 13.89
C VAL A 121 1.83 -0.57 12.66
N VAL A 122 1.06 -1.67 12.65
CA VAL A 122 1.00 -2.59 11.49
C VAL A 122 0.44 -1.86 10.29
N GLY A 123 -0.64 -1.08 10.46
CA GLY A 123 -1.24 -0.31 9.38
C GLY A 123 -0.30 0.74 8.78
N ILE A 124 0.46 1.49 9.60
CA ILE A 124 1.49 2.42 9.13
C ILE A 124 2.52 1.70 8.26
N LYS A 125 3.10 0.60 8.78
CA LYS A 125 4.14 -0.15 8.08
C LYS A 125 3.67 -0.71 6.74
N ILE A 126 2.49 -1.32 6.72
CA ILE A 126 1.92 -1.91 5.50
C ILE A 126 1.63 -0.82 4.45
N ASN A 127 1.00 0.29 4.83
CA ASN A 127 0.69 1.36 3.89
C ASN A 127 1.96 2.03 3.35
N ALA A 128 2.96 2.29 4.21
CA ALA A 128 4.24 2.83 3.79
C ALA A 128 4.98 1.88 2.83
N MET A 129 4.93 0.57 3.09
CA MET A 129 5.56 -0.45 2.24
C MET A 129 4.87 -0.55 0.87
N ILE A 130 3.53 -0.57 0.82
CA ILE A 130 2.77 -0.62 -0.44
C ILE A 130 3.05 0.65 -1.26
N ALA A 131 3.02 1.85 -0.63
CA ALA A 131 3.33 3.10 -1.31
C ALA A 131 4.77 3.11 -1.86
N ALA A 132 5.76 2.79 -1.03
CA ALA A 132 7.16 2.79 -1.43
C ALA A 132 7.45 1.78 -2.56
N PHE A 133 6.87 0.56 -2.47
CA PHE A 133 7.04 -0.45 -3.51
C PHE A 133 6.46 0.01 -4.84
N ASN A 134 5.22 0.54 -4.85
CA ASN A 134 4.59 1.02 -6.08
C ASN A 134 5.27 2.27 -6.64
N LEU A 135 6.02 3.02 -5.84
CA LEU A 135 6.80 4.17 -6.28
C LEU A 135 8.17 3.79 -6.86
N LEU A 136 8.56 2.52 -6.91
CA LEU A 136 9.77 2.11 -7.63
C LEU A 136 9.62 2.44 -9.12
N PRO A 137 10.64 3.10 -9.76
CA PRO A 137 10.53 3.58 -11.14
C PRO A 137 10.82 2.46 -12.16
N ILE A 138 10.21 1.29 -12.00
CA ILE A 138 10.47 0.09 -12.81
C ILE A 138 9.18 -0.59 -13.28
N GLY A 139 9.21 -1.11 -14.49
CA GLY A 139 8.17 -1.95 -15.07
C GLY A 139 6.76 -1.35 -15.04
N PRO A 140 5.74 -2.12 -14.67
CA PRO A 140 4.36 -1.67 -14.68
C PRO A 140 3.98 -0.84 -13.45
N LEU A 141 4.90 -0.66 -12.47
CA LEU A 141 4.63 0.04 -11.23
C LEU A 141 4.31 1.53 -11.46
N ASP A 142 3.59 2.12 -10.52
CA ASP A 142 3.11 3.50 -10.62
C ASP A 142 4.26 4.51 -10.69
N GLY A 143 5.35 4.27 -9.97
CA GLY A 143 6.53 5.13 -9.95
C GLY A 143 7.10 5.42 -11.34
N ALA A 144 7.12 4.44 -12.24
CA ALA A 144 7.59 4.63 -13.61
C ALA A 144 6.70 5.62 -14.39
N LYS A 145 5.39 5.53 -14.21
CA LYS A 145 4.41 6.40 -14.88
C LYS A 145 4.41 7.82 -14.30
N ILE A 146 4.55 7.94 -12.98
CA ILE A 146 4.64 9.23 -12.29
C ILE A 146 5.93 9.95 -12.68
N LEU A 147 7.07 9.24 -12.65
CA LEU A 147 8.36 9.77 -13.07
C LEU A 147 8.33 10.23 -14.53
N ALA A 148 7.72 9.43 -15.40
CA ALA A 148 7.55 9.78 -16.79
C ALA A 148 6.73 11.05 -16.97
N TRP A 149 5.71 11.29 -16.15
CA TRP A 149 4.88 12.49 -16.21
C TRP A 149 5.58 13.70 -15.58
N ASN A 150 5.97 13.60 -14.30
CA ASN A 150 6.53 14.72 -13.55
C ASN A 150 7.58 14.25 -12.53
N PRO A 151 8.89 14.44 -12.84
CA PRO A 151 9.97 14.01 -11.96
C PRO A 151 9.97 14.71 -10.58
N ALA A 152 9.50 15.95 -10.49
CA ALA A 152 9.47 16.68 -9.21
C ALA A 152 8.38 16.11 -8.29
N VAL A 153 7.19 15.82 -8.83
CA VAL A 153 6.10 15.15 -8.09
C VAL A 153 6.57 13.76 -7.65
N PHE A 154 7.18 13.00 -8.57
CA PHE A 154 7.74 11.69 -8.24
C PHE A 154 8.73 11.77 -7.08
N ALA A 155 9.73 12.68 -7.15
CA ALA A 155 10.73 12.81 -6.10
C ALA A 155 10.11 13.17 -4.75
N GLY A 156 9.14 14.08 -4.72
CA GLY A 156 8.44 14.47 -3.49
C GLY A 156 7.72 13.29 -2.84
N VAL A 157 6.89 12.56 -3.60
CA VAL A 157 6.11 11.43 -3.05
C VAL A 157 7.02 10.26 -2.67
N PHE A 158 8.07 10.01 -3.48
CA PHE A 158 9.08 8.98 -3.21
C PHE A 158 9.79 9.25 -1.88
N LEU A 159 10.30 10.46 -1.67
CA LEU A 159 10.98 10.82 -0.42
C LEU A 159 10.07 10.70 0.80
N ILE A 160 8.81 11.10 0.69
CA ILE A 160 7.83 10.95 1.77
C ILE A 160 7.58 9.48 2.09
N ALA A 161 7.28 8.65 1.08
CA ALA A 161 6.98 7.23 1.28
C ALA A 161 8.16 6.46 1.87
N PHE A 162 9.36 6.65 1.31
CA PHE A 162 10.57 5.99 1.81
C PHE A 162 11.01 6.53 3.17
N GLY A 163 10.85 7.84 3.42
CA GLY A 163 11.12 8.44 4.73
C GLY A 163 10.24 7.83 5.83
N ILE A 164 8.94 7.69 5.59
CA ILE A 164 8.02 7.04 6.53
C ILE A 164 8.36 5.55 6.68
N LEU A 165 8.62 4.84 5.57
CA LEU A 165 8.98 3.44 5.62
C LEU A 165 10.23 3.20 6.48
N PHE A 166 11.32 3.91 6.22
CA PHE A 166 12.57 3.77 6.99
C PHE A 166 12.39 4.22 8.44
N GLY A 167 11.65 5.32 8.69
CA GLY A 167 11.31 5.75 10.04
C GLY A 167 10.55 4.68 10.83
N SER A 168 9.59 4.02 10.18
CA SER A 168 8.79 2.94 10.81
C SER A 168 9.59 1.65 11.05
N LEU A 169 10.61 1.38 10.24
CA LEU A 169 11.49 0.22 10.41
C LEU A 169 12.58 0.46 11.45
N SER A 170 13.05 1.71 11.60
CA SER A 170 14.07 2.08 12.59
C SER A 170 13.53 2.22 14.02
N GLY A 171 12.21 2.07 14.20
CA GLY A 171 11.59 2.20 15.53
C GLY A 171 11.44 3.67 16.00
N PHE A 172 11.44 4.60 15.08
CA PHE A 172 11.19 6.02 15.37
C PHE A 172 9.74 6.28 15.81
N PHE A 173 8.81 5.37 15.44
CA PHE A 173 7.41 5.32 15.87
C PHE A 173 6.84 3.91 15.76
#